data_ba7301e123381f1094d1a86024cf239f
#
_entry.id   ba7301e123381f1094d1a86024cf239f
#
_cell.length_a   1.000
_cell.length_b   1.000
_cell.length_c   1.000
_cell.angle_alpha   90.00
_cell.angle_beta   90.00
_cell.angle_gamma   90.00
#
_symmetry.space_group_name_H-M   'P 1'
#
loop_
_entity.id
_entity.type
_entity.pdbx_description
1 polymer ?
#
loop_
_entity_poly.entity_id
_entity_poly.type
_entity_poly.pdbx_seq_one_letter_code
_entity_poly.pdbx_strand_id
1 'polypeptide(L)'
;MKRTILFSLLLALPLGLAAKSEFCCPSASKVETDVPWQEKTPTLRRQAELDKLLSNMVYVSGGTFTMGATSEQGSDAYDHEKPTHSVTLRSFYLCKYEVTQALWRAVMGNNPSYFKGDNLPVENVSWNDCQTFITRLNSLTGKKFRLPTEAEWEYAARGGNRTRGYKYSGNNGLSNVAWYEENNSSKTHPVGLKSSNELGLYDMSGNLWELCSDWIGTYSSSAQTNPIGPLSGSRRMMRGGCWLNDARDCRLSVRAHCAPDDRGYNLGLRLALSHL
;
A
#
# COMPACT_ATOMS: atom_id res chain seq x y z
N MET A 1 -65.52 -10.55 11.10
CA MET A 1 -66.46 -11.28 10.23
C MET A 1 -65.67 -12.29 9.46
N LYS A 2 -65.70 -13.56 9.89
CA LYS A 2 -66.51 -14.69 9.34
C LYS A 2 -66.22 -14.87 7.87
N ARG A 3 -65.77 -15.98 7.32
CA ARG A 3 -65.89 -17.45 7.50
C ARG A 3 -64.95 -18.10 6.51
N THR A 4 -64.10 -19.06 6.76
CA THR A 4 -64.29 -20.50 6.96
C THR A 4 -64.97 -21.28 5.83
N ILE A 5 -64.38 -22.42 5.48
CA ILE A 5 -64.88 -23.74 5.07
C ILE A 5 -64.16 -24.24 3.78
N LEU A 6 -63.27 -25.26 3.81
CA LEU A 6 -63.33 -26.72 4.07
C LEU A 6 -64.03 -27.53 2.98
N PHE A 7 -63.38 -28.58 2.49
CA PHE A 7 -63.74 -29.96 2.17
C PHE A 7 -62.97 -30.46 0.95
N SER A 8 -62.02 -31.38 1.11
CA SER A 8 -62.01 -32.84 1.09
C SER A 8 -62.85 -33.53 0.04
N LEU A 9 -62.28 -34.36 -0.79
CA LEU A 9 -62.64 -35.77 -0.90
C LEU A 9 -61.71 -36.62 -1.80
N LEU A 10 -61.44 -37.79 -1.32
CA LEU A 10 -60.78 -38.96 -1.87
C LEU A 10 -61.42 -39.53 -3.15
N LEU A 11 -60.65 -40.33 -3.91
CA LEU A 11 -60.90 -41.76 -4.25
C LEU A 11 -60.04 -42.18 -5.46
N ALA A 12 -59.17 -43.12 -5.23
CA ALA A 12 -59.15 -44.55 -5.56
C ALA A 12 -58.44 -44.93 -6.88
N LEU A 13 -57.45 -45.81 -6.72
CA LEU A 13 -56.72 -46.59 -7.70
C LEU A 13 -57.61 -47.58 -8.51
N PRO A 14 -57.09 -48.12 -9.65
CA PRO A 14 -56.53 -49.46 -9.52
C PRO A 14 -55.27 -49.76 -10.37
N LEU A 15 -54.70 -50.89 -9.99
CA LEU A 15 -53.52 -51.60 -10.48
C LEU A 15 -53.56 -51.95 -11.99
N GLY A 16 -52.33 -51.93 -12.59
CA GLY A 16 -52.05 -52.63 -13.84
C GLY A 16 -50.58 -52.98 -13.93
N LEU A 17 -50.32 -54.27 -14.02
CA LEU A 17 -49.00 -54.92 -14.02
C LEU A 17 -48.24 -54.82 -15.35
N ALA A 18 -46.87 -54.85 -15.19
CA ALA A 18 -45.83 -55.49 -16.01
C ALA A 18 -45.31 -54.76 -17.26
N ALA A 19 -44.02 -54.48 -17.31
CA ALA A 19 -42.98 -55.37 -17.86
C ALA A 19 -41.61 -54.64 -17.85
N LYS A 20 -40.59 -55.42 -17.61
CA LYS A 20 -39.17 -55.09 -17.52
C LYS A 20 -38.58 -54.56 -18.82
N SER A 21 -37.71 -53.59 -18.78
CA SER A 21 -36.46 -53.57 -19.55
C SER A 21 -35.42 -52.74 -18.82
N GLU A 22 -34.35 -53.40 -18.42
CA GLU A 22 -33.13 -52.82 -17.88
C GLU A 22 -32.41 -52.02 -18.95
N PHE A 23 -32.11 -50.76 -18.68
CA PHE A 23 -30.93 -50.13 -19.22
C PHE A 23 -30.29 -49.27 -18.12
N CYS A 24 -29.21 -49.81 -17.62
CA CYS A 24 -28.30 -49.23 -16.68
C CYS A 24 -27.50 -48.11 -17.36
N CYS A 25 -27.69 -46.88 -16.93
CA CYS A 25 -26.70 -45.81 -17.12
C CYS A 25 -26.41 -45.25 -15.73
N PRO A 26 -25.19 -45.37 -15.22
CA PRO A 26 -24.83 -44.67 -14.00
C PRO A 26 -24.69 -43.19 -14.32
N SER A 27 -25.60 -42.36 -13.83
CA SER A 27 -25.39 -40.94 -13.73
C SER A 27 -24.17 -40.70 -12.85
N ALA A 28 -23.08 -40.24 -13.45
CA ALA A 28 -21.95 -39.69 -12.72
C ALA A 28 -22.44 -38.47 -11.96
N SER A 29 -22.83 -38.67 -10.71
CA SER A 29 -22.89 -37.60 -9.73
C SER A 29 -21.49 -37.06 -9.61
N LYS A 30 -21.25 -35.86 -10.09
CA LYS A 30 -20.10 -35.06 -9.68
C LYS A 30 -20.24 -34.89 -8.18
N VAL A 31 -19.55 -35.74 -7.45
CA VAL A 31 -19.19 -35.41 -6.07
C VAL A 31 -18.23 -34.22 -6.19
N GLU A 32 -18.75 -33.04 -6.04
CA GLU A 32 -17.92 -31.91 -5.63
C GLU A 32 -17.36 -32.34 -4.27
N THR A 33 -16.14 -32.83 -4.30
CA THR A 33 -15.37 -33.02 -3.09
C THR A 33 -15.11 -31.60 -2.59
N ASP A 34 -15.84 -31.19 -1.57
CA ASP A 34 -15.43 -30.10 -0.69
C ASP A 34 -14.03 -30.44 -0.19
N VAL A 35 -13.04 -29.92 -0.89
CA VAL A 35 -11.65 -30.01 -0.46
C VAL A 35 -11.56 -29.18 0.82
N PRO A 36 -11.31 -29.81 1.98
CA PRO A 36 -11.16 -29.08 3.23
C PRO A 36 -10.11 -28.03 3.01
N TRP A 37 -10.33 -26.83 3.54
CA TRP A 37 -9.44 -25.67 3.51
C TRP A 37 -7.99 -26.12 3.75
N GLN A 38 -7.28 -26.47 2.68
CA GLN A 38 -5.86 -26.80 2.76
C GLN A 38 -5.17 -25.50 3.17
N GLU A 39 -4.61 -25.47 4.36
CA GLU A 39 -3.67 -24.43 4.75
C GLU A 39 -2.66 -24.29 3.64
N LYS A 40 -2.71 -23.13 2.94
CA LYS A 40 -1.77 -22.85 1.86
C LYS A 40 -0.36 -23.09 2.38
N THR A 41 0.42 -23.91 1.69
CA THR A 41 1.81 -24.15 2.06
C THR A 41 2.56 -22.80 2.16
N PRO A 42 3.65 -22.70 2.93
CA PRO A 42 4.44 -21.46 3.02
C PRO A 42 4.83 -20.90 1.65
N THR A 43 5.09 -21.77 0.68
CA THR A 43 5.42 -21.38 -0.71
C THR A 43 4.22 -20.75 -1.42
N LEU A 44 3.01 -21.34 -1.29
CA LEU A 44 1.80 -20.78 -1.89
C LEU A 44 1.40 -19.44 -1.25
N ARG A 45 1.58 -19.30 0.08
CA ARG A 45 1.36 -18.01 0.78
C ARG A 45 2.33 -16.94 0.27
N ARG A 46 3.60 -17.28 0.11
CA ARG A 46 4.61 -16.36 -0.45
C ARG A 46 4.22 -15.92 -1.85
N GLN A 47 3.88 -16.85 -2.74
CA GLN A 47 3.51 -16.53 -4.12
C GLN A 47 2.29 -15.59 -4.15
N ALA A 48 1.27 -15.84 -3.34
CA ALA A 48 0.10 -14.98 -3.25
C ALA A 48 0.45 -13.53 -2.83
N GLU A 49 1.37 -13.35 -1.88
CA GLU A 49 1.81 -12.00 -1.48
C GLU A 49 2.64 -11.33 -2.58
N LEU A 50 3.47 -12.06 -3.32
CA LEU A 50 4.21 -11.52 -4.46
C LEU A 50 3.27 -11.12 -5.61
N ASP A 51 2.28 -11.92 -5.93
CA ASP A 51 1.27 -11.60 -6.96
C ASP A 51 0.44 -10.38 -6.56
N LYS A 52 0.06 -10.30 -5.28
CA LYS A 52 -0.63 -9.12 -4.70
C LYS A 52 0.24 -7.87 -4.80
N LEU A 53 1.54 -7.95 -4.49
CA LEU A 53 2.46 -6.83 -4.66
C LEU A 53 2.48 -6.35 -6.12
N LEU A 54 2.67 -7.26 -7.07
CA LEU A 54 2.76 -6.93 -8.50
C LEU A 54 1.48 -6.27 -9.01
N SER A 55 0.30 -6.74 -8.57
CA SER A 55 -1.00 -6.15 -8.92
C SER A 55 -1.24 -4.77 -8.30
N ASN A 56 -0.52 -4.44 -7.24
CA ASN A 56 -0.59 -3.16 -6.54
C ASN A 56 0.47 -2.14 -7.00
N MET A 57 1.23 -2.42 -8.04
CA MET A 57 2.16 -1.44 -8.62
C MET A 57 1.42 -0.46 -9.53
N VAL A 58 1.37 0.81 -9.12
CA VAL A 58 0.72 1.90 -9.85
C VAL A 58 1.73 2.54 -10.79
N TYR A 59 1.37 2.65 -12.07
CA TYR A 59 2.17 3.39 -13.04
C TYR A 59 2.03 4.89 -12.80
N VAL A 60 3.15 5.55 -12.56
CA VAL A 60 3.25 7.01 -12.39
C VAL A 60 3.90 7.56 -13.65
N SER A 61 3.11 8.23 -14.48
CA SER A 61 3.63 8.91 -15.68
C SER A 61 4.59 10.02 -15.27
N GLY A 62 5.74 10.05 -15.88
CA GLY A 62 6.72 11.11 -15.67
C GLY A 62 6.19 12.49 -16.01
N GLY A 63 6.85 13.51 -15.51
CA GLY A 63 6.46 14.89 -15.71
C GLY A 63 7.33 15.85 -14.92
N THR A 64 7.02 17.14 -15.02
CA THR A 64 7.71 18.20 -14.29
C THR A 64 6.78 18.77 -13.22
N PHE A 65 7.28 18.96 -12.00
CA PHE A 65 6.54 19.54 -10.88
C PHE A 65 7.42 20.49 -10.08
N THR A 66 6.80 21.27 -9.22
CA THR A 66 7.48 22.09 -8.23
C THR A 66 7.59 21.31 -6.93
N MET A 67 8.82 20.95 -6.54
CA MET A 67 9.14 20.24 -5.30
C MET A 67 9.35 21.23 -4.16
N GLY A 68 8.95 20.86 -2.94
CA GLY A 68 9.12 21.66 -1.73
C GLY A 68 7.86 22.39 -1.29
N ALA A 69 8.00 23.40 -0.42
CA ALA A 69 6.89 24.12 0.19
C ALA A 69 6.22 25.09 -0.80
N THR A 70 5.38 24.58 -1.67
CA THR A 70 4.50 25.35 -2.56
C THR A 70 3.39 26.06 -1.77
N SER A 71 2.66 26.99 -2.40
CA SER A 71 1.69 27.88 -1.72
C SER A 71 0.60 27.15 -0.93
N GLU A 72 0.17 25.99 -1.39
CA GLU A 72 -0.84 25.17 -0.69
C GLU A 72 -0.34 24.56 0.63
N GLN A 73 0.98 24.54 0.87
CA GLN A 73 1.56 24.11 2.13
C GLN A 73 1.40 25.14 3.25
N GLY A 74 1.14 26.42 2.86
CA GLY A 74 0.82 27.49 3.78
C GLY A 74 2.00 27.99 4.62
N SER A 75 1.68 28.72 5.70
CA SER A 75 2.66 29.27 6.63
C SER A 75 3.34 28.23 7.51
N ASP A 76 2.80 26.99 7.55
CA ASP A 76 3.29 25.91 8.41
C ASP A 76 4.58 25.26 7.88
N ALA A 77 5.03 25.65 6.65
CA ALA A 77 6.20 25.08 6.02
C ALA A 77 7.49 25.37 6.80
N TYR A 78 8.30 24.34 6.98
CA TYR A 78 9.62 24.44 7.61
C TYR A 78 10.65 25.00 6.61
N ASP A 79 11.74 25.59 7.11
CA ASP A 79 12.77 26.18 6.26
C ASP A 79 13.52 25.13 5.41
N HIS A 80 13.64 23.89 5.91
CA HIS A 80 14.28 22.82 5.16
C HIS A 80 13.41 22.23 4.02
N GLU A 81 12.16 22.70 3.88
CA GLU A 81 11.29 22.43 2.73
C GLU A 81 11.50 23.43 1.59
N LYS A 82 12.41 24.42 1.77
CA LYS A 82 12.71 25.52 0.85
C LYS A 82 14.17 25.47 0.37
N PRO A 83 14.48 26.12 -0.78
CA PRO A 83 13.56 26.75 -1.72
C PRO A 83 12.75 25.72 -2.51
N THR A 84 11.59 26.13 -3.02
CA THR A 84 10.89 25.34 -4.06
C THR A 84 11.72 25.37 -5.34
N HIS A 85 11.69 24.26 -6.08
CA HIS A 85 12.45 24.14 -7.32
C HIS A 85 11.75 23.18 -8.30
N SER A 86 12.07 23.33 -9.57
CA SER A 86 11.52 22.51 -10.63
C SER A 86 12.21 21.15 -10.68
N VAL A 87 11.43 20.05 -10.69
CA VAL A 87 11.94 18.70 -10.84
C VAL A 87 11.23 17.98 -11.98
N THR A 88 12.00 17.41 -12.91
CA THR A 88 11.50 16.55 -13.99
C THR A 88 11.83 15.10 -13.70
N LEU A 89 10.84 14.23 -13.75
CA LEU A 89 10.98 12.80 -13.49
C LEU A 89 10.61 11.97 -14.72
N ARG A 90 11.30 10.85 -14.91
CA ARG A 90 10.87 9.77 -15.79
C ARG A 90 9.68 9.03 -15.18
N SER A 91 8.97 8.27 -16.00
CA SER A 91 7.93 7.36 -15.52
C SER A 91 8.55 6.26 -14.65
N PHE A 92 7.77 5.83 -13.64
CA PHE A 92 8.14 4.76 -12.72
C PHE A 92 6.88 4.07 -12.21
N TYR A 93 7.05 2.99 -11.44
CA TYR A 93 5.95 2.39 -10.69
C TYR A 93 6.17 2.64 -9.20
N LEU A 94 5.07 2.91 -8.49
CA LEU A 94 5.06 3.02 -7.04
C LEU A 94 4.01 2.08 -6.47
N CYS A 95 4.34 1.38 -5.39
CA CYS A 95 3.37 0.49 -4.74
C CYS A 95 2.21 1.31 -4.17
N LYS A 96 1.00 0.82 -4.39
CA LYS A 96 -0.26 1.42 -3.96
C LYS A 96 -0.31 1.67 -2.45
N TYR A 97 0.33 0.80 -1.69
CA TYR A 97 0.37 0.77 -0.24
C TYR A 97 1.81 0.72 0.30
N GLU A 98 1.96 1.05 1.57
CA GLU A 98 3.14 0.68 2.36
C GLU A 98 3.34 -0.84 2.32
N VAL A 99 4.57 -1.32 2.52
CA VAL A 99 4.86 -2.77 2.61
C VAL A 99 4.15 -3.35 3.82
N THR A 100 3.29 -4.35 3.60
CA THR A 100 2.55 -5.00 4.68
C THR A 100 3.40 -6.01 5.44
N GLN A 101 3.01 -6.33 6.68
CA GLN A 101 3.67 -7.35 7.48
C GLN A 101 3.55 -8.75 6.86
N ALA A 102 2.45 -9.04 6.15
CA ALA A 102 2.31 -10.28 5.39
C ALA A 102 3.36 -10.42 4.30
N LEU A 103 3.55 -9.36 3.49
CA LEU A 103 4.58 -9.33 2.45
C LEU A 103 5.98 -9.40 3.03
N TRP A 104 6.27 -8.61 4.08
CA TRP A 104 7.56 -8.66 4.76
C TRP A 104 7.88 -10.07 5.25
N ARG A 105 6.96 -10.71 5.96
CA ARG A 105 7.13 -12.08 6.46
C ARG A 105 7.29 -13.09 5.34
N ALA A 106 6.58 -12.94 4.23
CA ALA A 106 6.70 -13.82 3.07
C ALA A 106 8.11 -13.80 2.44
N VAL A 107 8.81 -12.66 2.51
CA VAL A 107 10.17 -12.48 1.96
C VAL A 107 11.24 -12.77 3.01
N MET A 108 11.07 -12.26 4.23
CA MET A 108 12.11 -12.29 5.27
C MET A 108 12.00 -13.48 6.23
N GLY A 109 10.82 -14.09 6.36
CA GLY A 109 10.56 -15.20 7.28
C GLY A 109 10.27 -14.77 8.72
N ASN A 110 10.34 -13.47 9.03
CA ASN A 110 10.08 -12.90 10.36
C ASN A 110 9.14 -11.70 10.28
N ASN A 111 8.75 -11.16 11.44
CA ASN A 111 8.00 -9.92 11.54
C ASN A 111 8.52 -9.09 12.72
N PRO A 112 9.31 -8.01 12.48
CA PRO A 112 9.90 -7.18 13.52
C PRO A 112 8.91 -6.20 14.15
N SER A 113 7.76 -5.93 13.51
CA SER A 113 6.81 -4.89 13.89
C SER A 113 6.34 -5.02 15.35
N TYR A 114 6.11 -3.90 16.00
CA TYR A 114 5.53 -3.83 17.34
C TYR A 114 4.03 -4.18 17.32
N PHE A 115 3.26 -3.47 16.50
CA PHE A 115 1.86 -3.80 16.26
C PHE A 115 1.76 -5.00 15.32
N LYS A 116 0.88 -5.95 15.59
CA LYS A 116 0.81 -7.21 14.82
C LYS A 116 -0.49 -7.31 14.02
N GLY A 117 -0.35 -7.61 12.72
CA GLY A 117 -1.48 -7.84 11.81
C GLY A 117 -1.02 -7.93 10.35
N ASP A 118 -1.53 -8.88 9.59
CA ASP A 118 -1.09 -9.16 8.22
C ASP A 118 -1.24 -7.96 7.27
N ASN A 119 -2.32 -7.19 7.42
CA ASN A 119 -2.60 -6.01 6.61
C ASN A 119 -2.07 -4.69 7.23
N LEU A 120 -1.46 -4.74 8.41
CA LEU A 120 -0.74 -3.59 8.94
C LEU A 120 0.54 -3.35 8.14
N PRO A 121 1.00 -2.10 8.02
CA PRO A 121 2.31 -1.83 7.43
C PRO A 121 3.41 -2.42 8.33
N VAL A 122 4.50 -2.88 7.74
CA VAL A 122 5.67 -3.29 8.49
C VAL A 122 6.35 -2.05 9.06
N GLU A 123 6.64 -2.09 10.36
CA GLU A 123 7.37 -1.05 11.07
C GLU A 123 8.49 -1.67 11.93
N ASN A 124 9.27 -0.83 12.60
CA ASN A 124 10.43 -1.26 13.37
C ASN A 124 11.52 -1.89 12.47
N VAL A 125 11.66 -1.33 11.29
CA VAL A 125 12.66 -1.68 10.27
C VAL A 125 13.56 -0.48 9.98
N SER A 126 14.84 -0.73 9.81
CA SER A 126 15.83 0.27 9.43
C SER A 126 15.95 0.36 7.90
N TRP A 127 16.63 1.41 7.40
CA TRP A 127 16.97 1.52 5.97
C TRP A 127 17.80 0.31 5.50
N ASN A 128 18.74 -0.17 6.31
CA ASN A 128 19.56 -1.34 6.01
C ASN A 128 18.73 -2.63 5.96
N ASP A 129 17.74 -2.79 6.86
CA ASP A 129 16.78 -3.91 6.79
C ASP A 129 15.96 -3.86 5.50
N CYS A 130 15.54 -2.65 5.09
CA CYS A 130 14.80 -2.46 3.83
C CYS A 130 15.64 -2.85 2.62
N GLN A 131 16.95 -2.54 2.58
CA GLN A 131 17.84 -2.97 1.49
C GLN A 131 17.97 -4.49 1.45
N THR A 132 18.07 -5.14 2.61
CA THR A 132 18.10 -6.61 2.70
C THR A 132 16.81 -7.23 2.20
N PHE A 133 15.65 -6.68 2.62
CA PHE A 133 14.34 -7.08 2.13
C PHE A 133 14.23 -6.94 0.60
N ILE A 134 14.62 -5.79 0.05
CA ILE A 134 14.58 -5.50 -1.40
C ILE A 134 15.47 -6.45 -2.17
N THR A 135 16.68 -6.74 -1.68
CA THR A 135 17.60 -7.70 -2.31
C THR A 135 16.98 -9.10 -2.41
N ARG A 136 16.36 -9.58 -1.32
CA ARG A 136 15.66 -10.88 -1.32
C ARG A 136 14.44 -10.87 -2.22
N LEU A 137 13.64 -9.81 -2.16
CA LEU A 137 12.46 -9.64 -3.01
C LEU A 137 12.84 -9.68 -4.51
N ASN A 138 13.91 -8.99 -4.88
CA ASN A 138 14.41 -8.96 -6.25
C ASN A 138 14.89 -10.35 -6.72
N SER A 139 15.55 -11.09 -5.84
CA SER A 139 15.95 -12.48 -6.12
C SER A 139 14.74 -13.40 -6.33
N LEU A 140 13.65 -13.22 -5.56
CA LEU A 140 12.44 -14.03 -5.66
C LEU A 140 11.60 -13.71 -6.91
N THR A 141 11.61 -12.45 -7.35
CA THR A 141 10.70 -11.96 -8.41
C THR A 141 11.38 -11.75 -9.76
N GLY A 142 12.72 -11.69 -9.80
CA GLY A 142 13.49 -11.29 -10.99
C GLY A 142 13.28 -9.82 -11.38
N LYS A 143 12.63 -9.00 -10.53
CA LYS A 143 12.37 -7.58 -10.76
C LYS A 143 13.46 -6.72 -10.10
N LYS A 144 13.40 -5.39 -10.34
CA LYS A 144 14.34 -4.41 -9.78
C LYS A 144 13.59 -3.43 -8.86
N PHE A 145 12.95 -3.97 -7.82
CA PHE A 145 12.35 -3.15 -6.77
C PHE A 145 13.43 -2.35 -6.04
N ARG A 146 13.04 -1.19 -5.54
CA ARG A 146 13.87 -0.26 -4.80
C ARG A 146 13.01 0.61 -3.88
N LEU A 147 13.62 1.39 -3.02
CA LEU A 147 12.95 2.53 -2.40
C LEU A 147 12.71 3.62 -3.46
N PRO A 148 11.65 4.43 -3.32
CA PRO A 148 11.50 5.64 -4.15
C PRO A 148 12.63 6.64 -3.83
N THR A 149 12.97 7.49 -4.79
CA THR A 149 13.70 8.72 -4.47
C THR A 149 12.76 9.68 -3.74
N GLU A 150 13.32 10.62 -2.99
CA GLU A 150 12.53 11.66 -2.31
C GLU A 150 11.63 12.41 -3.29
N ALA A 151 12.16 12.75 -4.46
CA ALA A 151 11.43 13.45 -5.50
C ALA A 151 10.32 12.60 -6.14
N GLU A 152 10.55 11.30 -6.37
CA GLU A 152 9.51 10.38 -6.85
C GLU A 152 8.39 10.25 -5.83
N TRP A 153 8.75 10.15 -4.55
CA TRP A 153 7.78 10.07 -3.46
C TRP A 153 6.89 11.31 -3.42
N GLU A 154 7.47 12.52 -3.41
CA GLU A 154 6.70 13.77 -3.34
C GLU A 154 5.84 13.98 -4.60
N TYR A 155 6.38 13.73 -5.79
CA TYR A 155 5.63 13.81 -7.04
C TYR A 155 4.40 12.92 -7.03
N ALA A 156 4.56 11.68 -6.62
CA ALA A 156 3.47 10.71 -6.53
C ALA A 156 2.46 11.09 -5.44
N ALA A 157 2.92 11.55 -4.28
CA ALA A 157 2.05 12.00 -3.18
C ALA A 157 1.20 13.22 -3.58
N ARG A 158 1.72 14.12 -4.42
CA ARG A 158 0.99 15.26 -4.99
C ARG A 158 -0.01 14.88 -6.09
N GLY A 159 -0.09 13.60 -6.49
CA GLY A 159 -0.97 13.14 -7.56
C GLY A 159 -0.34 13.16 -8.95
N GLY A 160 0.98 13.38 -9.07
CA GLY A 160 1.69 13.40 -10.34
C GLY A 160 1.10 14.41 -11.32
N ASN A 161 0.92 14.01 -12.59
CA ASN A 161 0.28 14.84 -13.63
C ASN A 161 -1.23 15.08 -13.41
N ARG A 162 -1.83 14.47 -12.35
CA ARG A 162 -3.25 14.64 -12.00
C ARG A 162 -3.44 15.49 -10.75
N THR A 163 -2.35 16.12 -10.24
CA THR A 163 -2.38 16.93 -9.02
C THR A 163 -3.51 17.96 -9.03
N ARG A 164 -4.13 18.14 -7.86
CA ARG A 164 -5.18 19.15 -7.62
C ARG A 164 -4.73 20.25 -6.66
N GLY A 165 -3.43 20.26 -6.30
CA GLY A 165 -2.87 21.27 -5.40
C GLY A 165 -3.38 21.15 -3.96
N TYR A 166 -3.50 19.93 -3.44
CA TYR A 166 -3.90 19.68 -2.07
C TYR A 166 -2.72 19.82 -1.09
N LYS A 167 -3.03 20.18 0.16
CA LYS A 167 -2.07 20.27 1.26
C LYS A 167 -1.57 18.88 1.69
N TYR A 168 -2.44 17.86 1.64
CA TYR A 168 -2.17 16.45 1.95
C TYR A 168 -2.44 15.58 0.74
N SER A 169 -2.01 14.34 0.75
CA SER A 169 -2.14 13.45 -0.40
C SER A 169 -3.61 13.11 -0.69
N GLY A 170 -4.18 13.77 -1.72
CA GLY A 170 -5.54 13.54 -2.20
C GLY A 170 -6.62 14.41 -1.55
N ASN A 171 -6.33 15.22 -0.51
CA ASN A 171 -7.34 16.09 0.12
C ASN A 171 -6.72 17.23 0.93
N ASN A 172 -7.49 18.31 1.17
CA ASN A 172 -7.12 19.36 2.14
C ASN A 172 -7.55 19.02 3.58
N GLY A 173 -8.47 18.09 3.79
CA GLY A 173 -8.87 17.58 5.09
C GLY A 173 -8.08 16.32 5.44
N LEU A 174 -7.12 16.42 6.36
CA LEU A 174 -6.18 15.34 6.69
C LEU A 174 -6.88 14.05 7.15
N SER A 175 -7.93 14.14 7.95
CA SER A 175 -8.66 12.99 8.50
C SER A 175 -9.29 12.08 7.42
N ASN A 176 -9.48 12.60 6.20
CA ASN A 176 -10.02 11.82 5.08
C ASN A 176 -8.97 10.89 4.46
N VAL A 177 -7.68 11.24 4.55
CA VAL A 177 -6.58 10.59 3.83
C VAL A 177 -5.50 10.00 4.73
N ALA A 178 -5.53 10.29 6.04
CA ALA A 178 -4.45 9.95 6.95
C ALA A 178 -4.92 9.34 8.28
N TRP A 179 -4.06 8.49 8.83
CA TRP A 179 -4.02 8.11 10.22
C TRP A 179 -2.91 8.93 10.90
N TYR A 180 -3.28 9.83 11.82
CA TYR A 180 -2.38 10.77 12.46
C TYR A 180 -2.77 10.95 13.94
N GLU A 181 -2.12 11.80 14.71
CA GLU A 181 -2.27 11.92 16.15
C GLU A 181 -3.74 11.97 16.63
N GLU A 182 -4.60 12.69 15.94
CA GLU A 182 -5.98 12.91 16.38
C GLU A 182 -6.93 11.72 16.10
N ASN A 183 -6.57 10.75 15.27
CA ASN A 183 -7.51 9.71 14.83
C ASN A 183 -6.97 8.27 14.81
N ASN A 184 -5.74 8.05 15.31
CA ASN A 184 -5.01 6.78 15.15
C ASN A 184 -5.28 5.75 16.27
N SER A 185 -5.94 6.13 17.38
CA SER A 185 -6.13 5.24 18.55
C SER A 185 -4.80 4.64 19.07
N SER A 186 -3.72 5.42 19.04
CA SER A 186 -2.36 5.08 19.52
C SER A 186 -1.74 3.85 18.84
N LYS A 187 -1.98 3.65 17.55
CA LYS A 187 -1.44 2.52 16.78
C LYS A 187 -1.42 2.78 15.27
N THR A 188 -0.70 1.94 14.53
CA THR A 188 -0.79 1.83 13.08
C THR A 188 -2.12 1.22 12.65
N HIS A 189 -2.55 1.49 11.43
CA HIS A 189 -3.78 0.98 10.85
C HIS A 189 -3.52 0.14 9.59
N PRO A 190 -4.41 -0.81 9.26
CA PRO A 190 -4.31 -1.54 8.00
C PRO A 190 -4.24 -0.57 6.81
N VAL A 191 -3.37 -0.89 5.86
CA VAL A 191 -3.15 -0.06 4.68
C VAL A 191 -4.42 0.09 3.84
N GLY A 192 -4.62 1.26 3.24
CA GLY A 192 -5.70 1.49 2.28
C GLY A 192 -7.09 1.71 2.88
N LEU A 193 -7.22 2.03 4.16
CA LEU A 193 -8.52 2.30 4.80
C LEU A 193 -9.00 3.75 4.65
N LYS A 194 -8.11 4.68 4.36
CA LYS A 194 -8.43 6.08 4.09
C LYS A 194 -8.62 6.29 2.58
N SER A 195 -8.98 7.50 2.16
CA SER A 195 -9.10 7.82 0.74
C SER A 195 -7.73 7.87 0.05
N SER A 196 -7.66 7.39 -1.18
CA SER A 196 -6.46 7.51 -2.02
C SER A 196 -6.32 8.91 -2.62
N ASN A 197 -5.12 9.20 -3.12
CA ASN A 197 -4.91 10.36 -3.97
C ASN A 197 -5.34 10.11 -5.43
N GLU A 198 -5.07 11.08 -6.31
CA GLU A 198 -5.48 11.09 -7.73
C GLU A 198 -4.87 9.96 -8.56
N LEU A 199 -3.77 9.36 -8.08
CA LEU A 199 -3.13 8.19 -8.69
C LEU A 199 -3.63 6.86 -8.12
N GLY A 200 -4.49 6.89 -7.09
CA GLY A 200 -4.93 5.70 -6.37
C GLY A 200 -3.91 5.20 -5.36
N LEU A 201 -2.99 6.05 -4.89
CA LEU A 201 -2.03 5.76 -3.82
C LEU A 201 -2.67 6.10 -2.47
N TYR A 202 -2.46 5.23 -1.49
CA TYR A 202 -3.01 5.33 -0.14
C TYR A 202 -1.92 5.62 0.88
N ASP A 203 -2.31 6.21 2.00
CA ASP A 203 -1.47 6.41 3.18
C ASP A 203 -0.18 7.21 2.91
N MET A 204 -0.18 8.04 1.83
CA MET A 204 0.94 8.94 1.52
C MET A 204 1.00 10.17 2.46
N SER A 205 0.04 10.28 3.39
CA SER A 205 0.02 11.20 4.53
C SER A 205 -0.37 10.38 5.74
N GLY A 206 0.46 10.40 6.81
CA GLY A 206 0.22 9.65 8.06
C GLY A 206 0.55 8.16 7.98
N ASN A 207 0.03 7.38 8.90
CA ASN A 207 0.30 5.98 9.19
C ASN A 207 1.77 5.74 9.55
N LEU A 208 2.70 5.62 8.60
CA LEU A 208 4.14 5.51 8.87
C LEU A 208 4.94 6.55 8.08
N TRP A 209 6.06 7.02 8.66
CA TRP A 209 7.13 7.60 7.90
C TRP A 209 7.67 6.58 6.90
N GLU A 210 7.82 6.98 5.64
CA GLU A 210 8.30 6.13 4.56
C GLU A 210 9.73 6.46 4.16
N LEU A 211 10.61 5.47 4.27
CA LEU A 211 12.03 5.60 3.90
C LEU A 211 12.19 5.80 2.39
N CYS A 212 13.03 6.78 2.03
CA CYS A 212 13.47 7.03 0.66
C CYS A 212 14.92 6.55 0.44
N SER A 213 15.34 6.47 -0.84
CA SER A 213 16.71 6.07 -1.19
C SER A 213 17.75 7.12 -0.85
N ASP A 214 17.33 8.39 -0.79
CA ASP A 214 18.20 9.56 -0.77
C ASP A 214 18.86 9.75 0.60
N TRP A 215 20.11 10.22 0.57
CA TRP A 215 20.70 10.87 1.71
C TRP A 215 20.08 12.26 1.91
N ILE A 216 20.05 12.74 3.15
CA ILE A 216 19.61 14.10 3.42
C ILE A 216 20.48 15.11 2.70
N GLY A 217 19.85 16.11 2.08
CA GLY A 217 20.48 17.24 1.44
C GLY A 217 19.60 18.48 1.49
N THR A 218 20.21 19.65 1.36
CA THR A 218 19.50 20.93 1.20
C THR A 218 18.96 21.05 -0.23
N TYR A 219 17.80 21.66 -0.36
CA TYR A 219 17.28 21.96 -1.69
C TYR A 219 18.09 23.08 -2.38
N SER A 220 18.28 22.91 -3.68
CA SER A 220 18.81 23.96 -4.57
C SER A 220 17.65 24.64 -5.29
N SER A 221 17.76 25.92 -5.61
CA SER A 221 16.79 26.63 -6.46
C SER A 221 16.85 26.21 -7.94
N SER A 222 17.93 25.51 -8.33
CA SER A 222 18.12 25.06 -9.72
C SER A 222 17.18 23.92 -10.09
N ALA A 223 16.73 23.91 -11.35
CA ALA A 223 15.96 22.79 -11.89
C ALA A 223 16.78 21.49 -11.90
N GLN A 224 16.12 20.37 -11.59
CA GLN A 224 16.73 19.05 -11.49
C GLN A 224 16.00 18.03 -12.36
N THR A 225 16.73 17.01 -12.83
CA THR A 225 16.16 15.91 -13.61
C THR A 225 16.52 14.58 -12.94
N ASN A 226 15.51 13.81 -12.55
CA ASN A 226 15.64 12.53 -11.85
C ASN A 226 16.64 12.60 -10.68
N PRO A 227 16.48 13.54 -9.72
CA PRO A 227 17.42 13.67 -8.61
C PRO A 227 17.38 12.41 -7.72
N ILE A 228 18.55 12.07 -7.17
CA ILE A 228 18.76 10.94 -6.26
C ILE A 228 19.35 11.39 -4.92
N GLY A 229 19.34 12.71 -4.66
CA GLY A 229 19.98 13.29 -3.51
C GLY A 229 21.51 13.29 -3.56
N PRO A 230 22.19 13.62 -2.46
CA PRO A 230 23.64 13.55 -2.35
C PRO A 230 24.15 12.10 -2.52
N LEU A 231 25.37 11.94 -3.05
CA LEU A 231 25.98 10.63 -3.25
C LEU A 231 26.38 9.94 -1.92
N SER A 232 26.56 10.71 -0.86
CA SER A 232 26.89 10.22 0.47
C SER A 232 26.27 11.10 1.55
N GLY A 233 26.13 10.58 2.75
CA GLY A 233 25.57 11.28 3.89
C GLY A 233 25.55 10.41 5.14
N SER A 234 25.03 10.95 6.24
CA SER A 234 24.89 10.23 7.52
C SER A 234 23.44 9.83 7.84
N ARG A 235 22.45 10.43 7.14
CA ARG A 235 21.02 10.21 7.41
C ARG A 235 20.24 10.03 6.13
N ARG A 236 19.27 9.12 6.14
CA ARG A 236 18.37 8.83 5.02
C ARG A 236 17.10 9.64 5.14
N MET A 237 16.57 10.08 3.98
CA MET A 237 15.31 10.79 3.92
C MET A 237 14.13 9.88 4.25
N MET A 238 13.13 10.44 4.93
CA MET A 238 11.82 9.83 5.14
C MET A 238 10.72 10.87 4.93
N ARG A 239 9.56 10.43 4.48
CA ARG A 239 8.46 11.28 4.03
C ARG A 239 7.11 10.80 4.58
N GLY A 240 6.09 11.68 4.55
CA GLY A 240 4.68 11.34 4.76
C GLY A 240 4.13 11.65 6.13
N GLY A 241 4.96 11.79 7.15
CA GLY A 241 4.48 11.80 8.53
C GLY A 241 4.05 10.40 9.00
N CYS A 242 3.57 10.30 10.22
CA CYS A 242 3.12 9.03 10.79
C CYS A 242 1.95 9.22 11.74
N TRP A 243 1.46 8.11 12.27
CA TRP A 243 0.36 8.08 13.22
C TRP A 243 0.62 8.90 14.51
N LEU A 244 1.88 9.19 14.87
CA LEU A 244 2.24 10.00 16.04
C LEU A 244 2.30 11.51 15.77
N ASN A 245 2.24 11.91 14.49
CA ASN A 245 2.45 13.30 14.09
C ASN A 245 1.14 14.07 14.08
N ASP A 246 1.25 15.37 14.32
CA ASP A 246 0.17 16.33 14.09
C ASP A 246 -0.05 16.59 12.59
N ALA A 247 -1.04 17.40 12.27
CA ALA A 247 -1.40 17.73 10.90
C ALA A 247 -0.27 18.46 10.14
N ARG A 248 0.57 19.22 10.83
CA ARG A 248 1.68 19.96 10.23
C ARG A 248 2.70 19.02 9.60
N ASP A 249 2.99 17.91 10.29
CA ASP A 249 4.02 16.95 9.87
C ASP A 249 3.53 15.93 8.82
N CYS A 250 2.21 15.86 8.56
CA CYS A 250 1.64 15.01 7.52
C CYS A 250 1.47 15.69 6.16
N ARG A 251 1.97 16.94 5.98
CA ARG A 251 1.93 17.70 4.72
C ARG A 251 2.83 17.07 3.65
N LEU A 252 2.48 17.29 2.38
CA LEU A 252 3.20 16.71 1.24
C LEU A 252 4.67 17.12 1.14
N SER A 253 5.01 18.34 1.54
CA SER A 253 6.38 18.86 1.45
C SER A 253 7.25 18.57 2.66
N VAL A 254 6.67 18.06 3.77
CA VAL A 254 7.44 17.80 4.99
C VAL A 254 8.52 16.75 4.74
N ARG A 255 9.69 17.07 5.24
CA ARG A 255 10.91 16.28 5.13
C ARG A 255 11.39 15.90 6.51
N ALA A 256 11.72 14.63 6.70
CA ALA A 256 12.38 14.16 7.90
C ALA A 256 13.51 13.19 7.53
N HIS A 257 14.28 12.76 8.51
CA HIS A 257 15.43 11.89 8.27
C HIS A 257 15.76 11.06 9.52
N CYS A 258 16.40 9.91 9.31
CA CYS A 258 16.90 9.04 10.35
C CYS A 258 18.28 8.49 9.98
N ALA A 259 19.02 7.95 10.96
CA ALA A 259 20.23 7.19 10.65
C ALA A 259 19.84 5.88 9.92
N PRO A 260 20.73 5.32 9.06
CA PRO A 260 20.43 4.09 8.30
C PRO A 260 20.08 2.88 9.16
N ASP A 261 20.50 2.86 10.44
CA ASP A 261 20.23 1.78 11.39
C ASP A 261 19.09 2.07 12.36
N ASP A 262 18.52 3.29 12.34
CA ASP A 262 17.39 3.65 13.20
C ASP A 262 16.17 2.79 12.87
N ARG A 263 15.47 2.38 13.92
CA ARG A 263 14.20 1.66 13.85
C ARG A 263 13.17 2.35 14.72
N GLY A 264 11.91 2.29 14.32
CA GLY A 264 10.82 2.85 15.10
C GLY A 264 9.48 2.24 14.71
N TYR A 265 8.56 2.18 15.65
CA TYR A 265 7.18 1.71 15.43
C TYR A 265 6.32 2.72 14.64
N ASN A 266 6.95 3.76 14.13
CA ASN A 266 6.40 4.78 13.26
C ASN A 266 7.15 4.90 11.92
N LEU A 267 8.07 3.97 11.61
CA LEU A 267 8.96 4.00 10.46
C LEU A 267 8.84 2.71 9.64
N GLY A 268 8.56 2.85 8.36
CA GLY A 268 8.43 1.75 7.40
C GLY A 268 8.88 2.14 5.99
N LEU A 269 8.30 1.47 4.99
CA LEU A 269 8.72 1.67 3.59
C LEU A 269 7.58 1.45 2.61
N ARG A 270 7.73 2.07 1.44
CA ARG A 270 6.98 1.79 0.22
C ARG A 270 7.93 1.41 -0.90
N LEU A 271 7.51 0.53 -1.80
CA LEU A 271 8.35 0.07 -2.91
C LEU A 271 8.11 0.88 -4.18
N ALA A 272 9.20 1.15 -4.88
CA ALA A 272 9.20 1.63 -6.25
C ALA A 272 9.80 0.59 -7.20
N LEU A 273 9.49 0.71 -8.49
CA LEU A 273 10.08 -0.08 -9.56
C LEU A 273 10.35 0.86 -10.74
N SER A 274 11.55 0.81 -11.32
CA SER A 274 11.88 1.60 -12.48
C SER A 274 11.06 1.14 -13.70
N HIS A 275 10.55 2.08 -14.47
CA HIS A 275 9.99 1.78 -15.78
C HIS A 275 11.15 1.40 -16.71
N LEU A 276 11.03 0.26 -17.39
CA LEU A 276 12.03 -0.22 -18.38
C LEU A 276 11.91 0.58 -19.68
#